data_21cd3a39373998ea8d53bfcb6e04c870
#
_entry.id   21cd3a39373998ea8d53bfcb6e04c870
#
_cell.length_a   1.000
_cell.length_b   1.000
_cell.length_c   1.000
_cell.angle_alpha   90.00
_cell.angle_beta   90.00
_cell.angle_gamma   90.00
#
_symmetry.space_group_name_H-M   'P 1'
#
loop_
_entity.id
_entity.type
_entity.pdbx_description
1 polymer ?
#
loop_
_entity_poly.entity_id
_entity_poly.type
_entity_poly.pdbx_seq_one_letter_code
_entity_poly.pdbx_strand_id
1 'polypeptide(L)'
;MSQTSRSSGELTESSGASGSVAVATGPVKLNSVHGYVVSGTSTQCVIYDNTAASGTIVARMLIDSSDIDGVGPIAAITGKSMEFDMHGVYCKKGIFAVITTPTGSGNHGFTIEYE
;
A
#
# COMPACT_ATOMS: atom_id res chain seq x y z
N MET A 1 -13.57 -26.04 3.42
CA MET A 1 -12.59 -25.35 4.26
C MET A 1 -12.63 -23.86 4.01
N SER A 2 -12.80 -23.10 5.03
CA SER A 2 -12.83 -21.66 4.89
C SER A 2 -11.40 -21.10 4.83
N GLN A 3 -11.21 -20.15 3.96
CA GLN A 3 -9.96 -19.40 3.91
C GLN A 3 -10.07 -18.21 4.85
N THR A 4 -9.00 -17.90 5.54
CA THR A 4 -8.97 -16.78 6.46
C THR A 4 -8.28 -15.61 5.79
N SER A 5 -9.01 -14.51 5.65
CA SER A 5 -8.43 -13.28 5.18
C SER A 5 -7.48 -12.73 6.25
N ARG A 6 -6.34 -12.24 5.81
CA ARG A 6 -5.31 -11.70 6.69
C ARG A 6 -5.01 -10.26 6.31
N SER A 7 -4.53 -9.51 7.28
CA SER A 7 -4.16 -8.11 7.07
C SER A 7 -2.70 -7.91 7.42
N SER A 8 -2.04 -7.09 6.62
CA SER A 8 -0.67 -6.68 6.92
C SER A 8 -0.60 -5.73 8.12
N GLY A 9 -1.74 -5.16 8.52
CA GLY A 9 -1.74 -3.99 9.37
C GLY A 9 -1.28 -2.78 8.57
N GLU A 10 -1.20 -1.64 9.23
CA GLU A 10 -0.80 -0.41 8.56
C GLU A 10 0.71 -0.42 8.28
N LEU A 11 1.07 -0.18 7.04
CA LEU A 11 2.46 -0.10 6.60
C LEU A 11 2.77 1.33 6.20
N THR A 12 3.95 1.81 6.62
CA THR A 12 4.40 3.15 6.27
C THR A 12 5.84 3.07 5.76
N GLU A 13 6.38 4.21 5.36
CA GLU A 13 7.78 4.29 4.92
C GLU A 13 8.74 3.83 6.01
N SER A 14 8.32 3.90 7.28
CA SER A 14 9.15 3.47 8.40
C SER A 14 9.02 1.99 8.74
N SER A 15 8.11 1.28 8.07
CA SER A 15 7.91 -0.15 8.33
C SER A 15 9.07 -0.96 7.78
N GLY A 16 9.41 -2.02 8.48
CA GLY A 16 10.49 -2.91 8.06
C GLY A 16 11.80 -2.17 7.87
N ALA A 17 12.50 -2.49 6.81
CA ALA A 17 13.77 -1.85 6.46
C ALA A 17 13.47 -0.70 5.49
N SER A 18 13.22 0.49 6.03
CA SER A 18 12.95 1.70 5.23
C SER A 18 11.76 1.51 4.28
N GLY A 19 10.68 0.99 4.80
CA GLY A 19 9.47 0.79 4.01
C GLY A 19 9.44 -0.48 3.19
N SER A 20 10.43 -1.32 3.30
CA SER A 20 10.49 -2.59 2.56
C SER A 20 10.09 -3.72 3.50
N VAL A 21 8.94 -4.32 3.24
CA VAL A 21 8.34 -5.29 4.16
C VAL A 21 7.93 -6.56 3.43
N ALA A 22 8.37 -7.70 3.96
CA ALA A 22 7.87 -8.99 3.51
C ALA A 22 6.55 -9.26 4.22
N VAL A 23 5.44 -9.00 3.54
CA VAL A 23 4.11 -9.14 4.12
C VAL A 23 3.73 -10.59 4.28
N ALA A 24 4.04 -11.40 3.28
CA ALA A 24 3.74 -12.82 3.30
C ALA A 24 4.77 -13.59 2.49
N THR A 25 5.02 -14.83 2.88
CA THR A 25 5.94 -15.71 2.16
C THR A 25 5.18 -16.94 1.69
N GLY A 26 5.61 -17.48 0.56
CA GLY A 26 4.96 -18.63 -0.04
C GLY A 26 3.69 -18.25 -0.79
N PRO A 27 2.97 -19.25 -1.32
CA PRO A 27 1.81 -18.98 -2.15
C PRO A 27 0.67 -18.34 -1.34
N VAL A 28 0.23 -17.18 -1.79
CA VAL A 28 -0.88 -16.44 -1.17
C VAL A 28 -1.69 -15.77 -2.26
N LYS A 29 -2.86 -15.29 -1.90
CA LYS A 29 -3.70 -14.48 -2.79
C LYS A 29 -3.78 -13.07 -2.27
N LEU A 30 -3.52 -12.11 -3.14
CA LEU A 30 -3.62 -10.69 -2.82
C LEU A 30 -5.06 -10.25 -3.07
N ASN A 31 -5.77 -9.86 -2.02
CA ASN A 31 -7.17 -9.50 -2.13
C ASN A 31 -7.37 -8.01 -2.36
N SER A 32 -6.71 -7.18 -1.59
CA SER A 32 -6.88 -5.74 -1.73
C SER A 32 -5.69 -4.97 -1.19
N VAL A 33 -5.57 -3.75 -1.66
CA VAL A 33 -4.58 -2.79 -1.16
C VAL A 33 -5.31 -1.49 -0.88
N HIS A 34 -5.22 -1.01 0.34
CA HIS A 34 -5.76 0.28 0.74
C HIS A 34 -4.62 1.24 1.01
N GLY A 35 -4.79 2.48 0.62
CA GLY A 35 -3.80 3.49 0.93
C GLY A 35 -4.46 4.81 1.28
N TYR A 36 -3.80 5.61 2.10
CA TYR A 36 -4.24 6.96 2.38
C TYR A 36 -3.05 7.88 2.53
N VAL A 37 -3.29 9.15 2.32
CA VAL A 37 -2.29 10.20 2.50
C VAL A 37 -2.99 11.47 2.92
N VAL A 38 -2.33 12.26 3.77
CA VAL A 38 -2.85 13.57 4.15
C VAL A 38 -2.16 14.67 3.34
N SER A 39 -2.69 15.87 3.46
CA SER A 39 -2.23 17.04 2.71
C SER A 39 -0.71 17.24 2.77
N GLY A 40 -0.13 17.61 1.65
CA GLY A 40 1.30 17.89 1.56
C GLY A 40 2.18 16.66 1.42
N THR A 41 1.58 15.49 1.27
CA THR A 41 2.32 14.23 1.19
C THR A 41 1.94 13.48 -0.08
N SER A 42 2.92 12.89 -0.72
CA SER A 42 2.67 11.90 -1.76
C SER A 42 3.35 10.61 -1.36
N THR A 43 2.74 9.49 -1.71
CA THR A 43 3.26 8.19 -1.30
C THR A 43 3.01 7.16 -2.38
N GLN A 44 3.83 6.12 -2.37
CA GLN A 44 3.74 5.05 -3.35
C GLN A 44 3.96 3.72 -2.66
N CYS A 45 3.17 2.74 -3.04
CA CYS A 45 3.38 1.36 -2.61
C CYS A 45 3.53 0.50 -3.84
N VAL A 46 4.63 -0.22 -3.94
CA VAL A 46 4.87 -1.17 -5.01
C VAL A 46 4.85 -2.56 -4.39
N ILE A 47 4.07 -3.46 -4.98
CA ILE A 47 3.91 -4.81 -4.46
C ILE A 47 4.49 -5.80 -5.46
N TYR A 48 5.40 -6.64 -4.97
CA TYR A 48 6.06 -7.66 -5.76
C TYR A 48 5.54 -9.04 -5.37
N ASP A 49 5.40 -9.91 -6.37
CA ASP A 49 5.23 -11.35 -6.13
C ASP A 49 6.63 -11.92 -5.87
N ASN A 50 7.08 -11.75 -4.63
CA ASN A 50 8.42 -12.19 -4.26
C ASN A 50 8.58 -12.04 -2.74
N THR A 51 9.76 -12.37 -2.26
CA THR A 51 10.18 -12.14 -0.87
C THR A 51 11.23 -11.03 -0.80
N ALA A 52 11.41 -10.30 -1.90
CA ALA A 52 12.36 -9.19 -2.01
C ALA A 52 11.84 -8.21 -3.04
N ALA A 53 12.42 -7.02 -3.08
CA ALA A 53 12.02 -5.96 -4.01
C ALA A 53 12.56 -6.21 -5.41
N SER A 54 12.14 -7.31 -6.01
CA SER A 54 12.57 -7.68 -7.35
C SER A 54 11.54 -8.64 -7.94
N GLY A 55 11.63 -8.87 -9.25
CA GLY A 55 10.74 -9.79 -9.93
C GLY A 55 9.47 -9.13 -10.39
N THR A 56 8.37 -9.87 -10.38
CA THR A 56 7.10 -9.42 -10.94
C THR A 56 6.40 -8.43 -10.02
N ILE A 57 6.08 -7.26 -10.55
CA ILE A 57 5.26 -6.27 -9.84
C ILE A 57 3.81 -6.62 -10.10
N VAL A 58 3.04 -6.85 -9.04
CA VAL A 58 1.62 -7.19 -9.17
C VAL A 58 0.71 -5.99 -8.94
N ALA A 59 1.19 -4.97 -8.24
CA ALA A 59 0.41 -3.76 -8.02
C ALA A 59 1.32 -2.58 -7.74
N ARG A 60 0.88 -1.41 -8.18
CA ARG A 60 1.55 -0.15 -7.86
C ARG A 60 0.49 0.87 -7.56
N MET A 61 0.50 1.39 -6.35
CA MET A 61 -0.46 2.40 -5.91
C MET A 61 0.29 3.70 -5.65
N LEU A 62 -0.10 4.73 -6.35
CA LEU A 62 0.48 6.06 -6.20
C LEU A 62 -0.61 7.02 -5.76
N ILE A 63 -0.40 7.66 -4.62
CA ILE A 63 -1.37 8.61 -4.07
C ILE A 63 -0.67 9.95 -3.86
N ASP A 64 -1.22 10.98 -4.46
CA ASP A 64 -0.66 12.33 -4.37
C ASP A 64 -1.72 13.26 -3.81
N SER A 65 -1.46 13.79 -2.62
CA SER A 65 -2.40 14.69 -1.97
C SER A 65 -2.52 16.03 -2.69
N SER A 66 -1.60 16.36 -3.57
CA SER A 66 -1.70 17.59 -4.36
C SER A 66 -2.82 17.52 -5.38
N ASP A 67 -3.31 16.32 -5.69
CA ASP A 67 -4.44 16.12 -6.57
C ASP A 67 -5.77 16.44 -5.89
N ILE A 68 -5.74 16.64 -4.59
CA ILE A 68 -6.94 16.99 -3.84
C ILE A 68 -7.29 18.44 -4.17
N ASP A 69 -8.52 18.63 -4.63
CA ASP A 69 -9.01 19.96 -4.91
C ASP A 69 -9.24 20.67 -3.58
N GLY A 70 -8.23 21.39 -3.13
CA GLY A 70 -8.25 22.07 -1.84
C GLY A 70 -8.99 23.39 -1.85
N VAL A 71 -9.90 23.59 -2.77
CA VAL A 71 -10.63 24.84 -2.88
C VAL A 71 -11.79 24.83 -1.89
N GLY A 72 -11.83 25.83 -1.04
CA GLY A 72 -12.99 26.08 -0.22
C GLY A 72 -12.76 25.81 1.26
N PRO A 73 -13.82 25.95 2.05
CA PRO A 73 -13.75 25.92 3.52
C PRO A 73 -13.45 24.53 4.10
N ILE A 74 -13.38 23.50 3.30
CA ILE A 74 -13.06 22.16 3.75
C ILE A 74 -11.57 21.85 3.65
N ALA A 75 -10.75 22.85 3.54
CA ALA A 75 -9.31 22.68 3.47
C ALA A 75 -8.73 21.96 4.70
N ALA A 76 -9.49 21.90 5.77
CA ALA A 76 -9.05 21.19 6.97
C ALA A 76 -9.11 19.66 6.82
N ILE A 77 -9.86 19.17 5.84
CA ILE A 77 -9.96 17.73 5.57
C ILE A 77 -9.25 17.47 4.26
N THR A 78 -7.93 17.50 4.31
CA THR A 78 -7.12 17.37 3.12
C THR A 78 -6.43 16.01 3.10
N GLY A 79 -7.22 14.98 2.90
CA GLY A 79 -6.70 13.63 2.78
C GLY A 79 -7.23 12.97 1.53
N LYS A 80 -6.55 11.95 1.08
CA LYS A 80 -6.97 11.14 -0.04
C LYS A 80 -6.76 9.69 0.31
N SER A 81 -7.74 8.87 -0.02
CA SER A 81 -7.61 7.42 0.14
C SER A 81 -7.90 6.74 -1.18
N MET A 82 -7.35 5.55 -1.34
CA MET A 82 -7.46 4.77 -2.55
C MET A 82 -7.51 3.30 -2.20
N GLU A 83 -8.26 2.55 -2.97
CA GLU A 83 -8.36 1.12 -2.78
C GLU A 83 -8.25 0.40 -4.10
N PHE A 84 -7.43 -0.64 -4.15
CA PHE A 84 -7.37 -1.56 -5.27
C PHE A 84 -7.97 -2.89 -4.82
N ASP A 85 -9.05 -3.31 -5.46
CA ASP A 85 -9.61 -4.63 -5.26
C ASP A 85 -8.91 -5.57 -6.24
N MET A 86 -8.07 -6.43 -5.74
CA MET A 86 -7.25 -7.30 -6.56
C MET A 86 -7.90 -8.63 -6.88
N HIS A 87 -9.07 -8.90 -6.30
CA HIS A 87 -9.85 -10.12 -6.58
C HIS A 87 -9.07 -11.41 -6.39
N GLY A 88 -8.17 -11.44 -5.42
CA GLY A 88 -7.44 -12.65 -5.11
C GLY A 88 -6.36 -13.00 -6.12
N VAL A 89 -5.59 -12.02 -6.56
CA VAL A 89 -4.45 -12.28 -7.45
C VAL A 89 -3.49 -13.24 -6.77
N TYR A 90 -3.14 -14.31 -7.47
CA TYR A 90 -2.25 -15.32 -6.94
C TYR A 90 -0.81 -14.85 -6.98
N CYS A 91 -0.18 -14.85 -5.82
CA CYS A 91 1.24 -14.54 -5.68
C CYS A 91 1.98 -15.83 -5.29
N LYS A 92 2.75 -16.34 -6.21
CA LYS A 92 3.38 -17.65 -6.06
C LYS A 92 4.48 -17.64 -5.00
N LYS A 93 5.24 -16.56 -4.93
CA LYS A 93 6.40 -16.47 -4.05
C LYS A 93 6.11 -15.73 -2.76
N GLY A 94 5.12 -14.86 -2.76
CA GLY A 94 4.78 -14.10 -1.58
C GLY A 94 4.38 -12.68 -1.94
N ILE A 95 4.26 -11.85 -0.91
CA ILE A 95 3.92 -10.44 -1.08
C ILE A 95 5.02 -9.62 -0.40
N PHE A 96 5.70 -8.82 -1.18
CA PHE A 96 6.73 -7.90 -0.69
C PHE A 96 6.33 -6.49 -1.08
N ALA A 97 6.22 -5.61 -0.09
CA ALA A 97 5.78 -4.24 -0.31
C ALA A 97 6.91 -3.25 -0.08
N VAL A 98 7.01 -2.27 -0.97
CA VAL A 98 7.97 -1.17 -0.85
C VAL A 98 7.20 0.12 -0.83
N ILE A 99 7.32 0.87 0.27
CA ILE A 99 6.61 2.14 0.46
C ILE A 99 7.60 3.28 0.42
N THR A 100 7.33 4.24 -0.44
CA THR A 100 8.17 5.42 -0.63
C THR A 100 7.32 6.67 -0.49
N THR A 101 7.82 7.63 0.27
CA THR A 101 7.15 8.92 0.45
C THR A 101 8.11 10.02 0.04
N PRO A 102 8.20 10.31 -1.28
CA PRO A 102 9.22 11.21 -1.79
C PRO A 102 9.05 12.66 -1.38
N THR A 103 7.83 13.08 -1.04
CA THR A 103 7.58 14.46 -0.64
C THR A 103 6.92 14.49 0.72
N GLY A 104 7.57 15.19 1.64
CA GLY A 104 7.04 15.36 2.98
C GLY A 104 7.17 14.11 3.82
N SER A 105 6.82 14.26 5.07
CA SER A 105 6.80 13.16 6.03
C SER A 105 5.44 13.09 6.70
N GLY A 106 4.40 13.52 5.99
CA GLY A 106 3.06 13.53 6.53
C GLY A 106 2.51 12.13 6.73
N ASN A 107 1.34 12.08 7.34
CA ASN A 107 0.70 10.81 7.61
C ASN A 107 0.30 10.12 6.32
N HIS A 108 0.63 8.85 6.24
CA HIS A 108 0.29 7.98 5.13
C HIS A 108 0.26 6.56 5.64
N GLY A 109 -0.35 5.69 4.89
CA GLY A 109 -0.33 4.29 5.26
C GLY A 109 -0.94 3.43 4.18
N PHE A 110 -0.53 2.18 4.17
CA PHE A 110 -1.07 1.17 3.28
C PHE A 110 -1.43 -0.06 4.09
N THR A 111 -2.50 -0.70 3.71
CA THR A 111 -2.93 -1.96 4.32
C THR A 111 -3.17 -2.96 3.20
N ILE A 112 -2.59 -4.13 3.35
CA ILE A 112 -2.69 -5.19 2.34
C ILE A 112 -3.47 -6.34 2.95
N GLU A 113 -4.54 -6.76 2.27
CA GLU A 113 -5.32 -7.92 2.66
C GLU A 113 -5.01 -9.07 1.73
N TYR A 114 -4.82 -10.24 2.33
CA TYR A 114 -4.43 -11.43 1.57
C TYR A 114 -4.95 -12.68 2.28
N GLU A 115 -4.85 -13.82 1.60
CA GLU A 115 -5.22 -15.11 2.19
C GLU A 115 -4.41 -16.28 1.62
#